data_ece659003eaf0cfd7de8e14addbb27b1
#
_entry.id   ece659003eaf0cfd7de8e14addbb27b1
#
_cell.length_a   1.000
_cell.length_b   1.000
_cell.length_c   1.000
_cell.angle_alpha   90.00
_cell.angle_beta   90.00
_cell.angle_gamma   90.00
#
_symmetry.space_group_name_H-M   'P 1'
#
loop_
_entity.id
_entity.type
_entity.pdbx_description
1 polymer ?
#
loop_
_entity_poly.entity_id
_entity_poly.type
_entity_poly.pdbx_seq_one_letter_code
_entity_poly.pdbx_strand_id
1 'polypeptide(L)'
;MLSWWQSKQNNSWRVGVMPADRETALAIVKTAKGQRPLLRHCAIHPAIEIKAEHVLAPLNRTREFARAGVSGVLSTQDYELVQVEAPEVHPNELRAAVRWKLRDIINFPVAEAVIDVFDIPRQARYVETRMIFVVAARGEAVDRIVRLIKPRVRRFDVMDIPEMCLRNLSALLPADSQGVALVALGDGFAQLVLTCQGILYLARRIELPSASDPEGRAGIDAAGVALELQRSLDYYESHYDRPPINEIVIASGDARAERLRDELITETGMSVEVFEPAELFEVAAGVEPDLRWPGLIALGAALRAQGSRS
;
A
#
# COMPACT_ATOMS: atom_id res chain seq x y z
N MET A 1 6.08 -13.79 18.82
CA MET A 1 4.70 -13.92 18.29
C MET A 1 4.67 -13.53 16.82
N LEU A 2 5.35 -14.31 15.97
CA LEU A 2 5.46 -14.10 14.49
C LEU A 2 4.36 -14.85 13.71
N SER A 3 3.24 -15.20 14.35
CA SER A 3 2.43 -16.29 13.77
C SER A 3 1.18 -15.88 13.00
N TRP A 4 0.72 -14.62 13.04
CA TRP A 4 -0.58 -14.34 12.44
C TRP A 4 -0.51 -14.09 10.92
N TRP A 5 0.60 -13.54 10.43
CA TRP A 5 0.80 -13.33 9.00
C TRP A 5 1.14 -14.63 8.27
N GLN A 6 1.95 -15.49 8.90
CA GLN A 6 2.34 -16.78 8.32
C GLN A 6 1.25 -17.87 8.42
N SER A 7 0.27 -17.73 9.31
CA SER A 7 -0.65 -18.83 9.62
C SER A 7 -1.79 -19.04 8.62
N LYS A 8 -1.98 -18.18 7.62
CA LYS A 8 -3.10 -18.24 6.65
C LYS A 8 -2.74 -18.09 5.18
N GLN A 9 -1.48 -18.24 4.79
CA GLN A 9 -1.14 -18.38 3.38
C GLN A 9 -1.52 -19.78 2.88
N ASN A 10 -2.79 -19.95 2.54
CA ASN A 10 -3.21 -21.09 1.74
C ASN A 10 -2.61 -20.95 0.35
N ASN A 11 -2.16 -22.07 -0.25
CA ASN A 11 -1.73 -22.11 -1.65
C ASN A 11 -2.88 -21.62 -2.56
N SER A 12 -2.87 -20.32 -2.86
CA SER A 12 -3.98 -19.65 -3.54
C SER A 12 -3.52 -18.52 -4.46
N TRP A 13 -4.18 -18.42 -5.59
CA TRP A 13 -4.05 -17.28 -6.47
C TRP A 13 -4.69 -16.03 -5.86
N ARG A 14 -4.01 -14.91 -6.01
CA ARG A 14 -4.42 -13.59 -5.57
C ARG A 14 -4.28 -12.61 -6.71
N VAL A 15 -5.21 -11.69 -6.79
CA VAL A 15 -5.24 -10.64 -7.82
C VAL A 15 -5.38 -9.30 -7.13
N GLY A 16 -4.49 -8.38 -7.47
CA GLY A 16 -4.61 -6.97 -7.11
C GLY A 16 -5.03 -6.17 -8.34
N VAL A 17 -5.98 -5.28 -8.17
CA VAL A 17 -6.51 -4.41 -9.22
C VAL A 17 -6.51 -2.98 -8.70
N MET A 18 -5.81 -2.09 -9.40
CA MET A 18 -5.88 -0.66 -9.16
C MET A 18 -6.45 0.03 -10.40
N PRO A 19 -7.77 0.28 -10.44
CA PRO A 19 -8.39 1.01 -11.53
C PRO A 19 -8.18 2.51 -11.33
N ALA A 20 -7.79 3.20 -12.40
CA ALA A 20 -7.73 4.65 -12.49
C ALA A 20 -8.37 5.12 -13.79
N ASP A 21 -8.61 6.43 -13.92
CA ASP A 21 -9.32 7.00 -15.06
C ASP A 21 -8.58 6.78 -16.40
N ARG A 22 -7.26 6.79 -16.36
CA ARG A 22 -6.40 6.70 -17.56
C ARG A 22 -5.75 5.35 -17.74
N GLU A 23 -5.75 4.52 -16.72
CA GLU A 23 -5.06 3.24 -16.74
C GLU A 23 -5.64 2.28 -15.69
N THR A 24 -5.42 0.98 -15.89
CA THR A 24 -5.78 -0.04 -14.90
C THR A 24 -4.58 -0.95 -14.70
N ALA A 25 -4.09 -1.03 -13.48
CA ALA A 25 -3.05 -1.98 -13.13
C ALA A 25 -3.63 -3.29 -12.63
N LEU A 26 -3.00 -4.39 -13.02
CA LEU A 26 -3.35 -5.75 -12.65
C LEU A 26 -2.09 -6.51 -12.23
N ALA A 27 -2.12 -7.12 -11.05
CA ALA A 27 -1.11 -8.07 -10.62
C ALA A 27 -1.74 -9.40 -10.22
N ILE A 28 -1.06 -10.51 -10.58
CA ILE A 28 -1.49 -11.87 -10.25
C ILE A 28 -0.33 -12.58 -9.56
N VAL A 29 -0.55 -13.00 -8.33
CA VAL A 29 0.44 -13.64 -7.48
C VAL A 29 -0.12 -14.96 -6.94
N LYS A 30 0.71 -15.99 -6.88
CA LYS A 30 0.39 -17.22 -6.15
C LYS A 30 1.17 -17.22 -4.84
N THR A 31 0.46 -17.33 -3.74
CA THR A 31 1.07 -17.42 -2.40
C THR A 31 1.00 -18.84 -1.89
N ALA A 32 2.09 -19.32 -1.29
CA ALA A 32 2.15 -20.62 -0.60
C ALA A 32 2.92 -20.45 0.72
N LYS A 33 2.53 -21.22 1.74
CA LYS A 33 3.16 -21.13 3.05
C LYS A 33 4.65 -21.50 3.00
N GLY A 34 5.51 -20.60 3.48
CA GLY A 34 6.95 -20.84 3.56
C GLY A 34 7.69 -20.83 2.23
N GLN A 35 7.04 -20.38 1.14
CA GLN A 35 7.66 -20.23 -0.17
C GLN A 35 7.63 -18.76 -0.59
N ARG A 36 8.57 -18.38 -1.46
CA ARG A 36 8.52 -17.09 -2.13
C ARG A 36 7.25 -17.02 -2.98
N PRO A 37 6.53 -15.88 -2.98
CA PRO A 37 5.36 -15.72 -3.85
C PRO A 37 5.76 -15.84 -5.33
N LEU A 38 4.96 -16.56 -6.14
CA LEU A 38 5.14 -16.62 -7.59
C LEU A 38 4.40 -15.45 -8.24
N LEU A 39 5.14 -14.57 -8.88
CA LEU A 39 4.59 -13.47 -9.68
C LEU A 39 4.32 -13.94 -11.10
N ARG A 40 3.04 -13.99 -11.46
CA ARG A 40 2.55 -14.45 -12.76
C ARG A 40 2.26 -13.32 -13.74
N HIS A 41 1.90 -12.16 -13.23
CA HIS A 41 1.55 -10.98 -14.01
C HIS A 41 1.66 -9.72 -13.16
N CYS A 42 2.20 -8.64 -13.72
CA CYS A 42 2.15 -7.30 -13.16
C CYS A 42 2.29 -6.30 -14.30
N ALA A 43 1.17 -5.70 -14.72
CA ALA A 43 1.16 -4.78 -15.85
C ALA A 43 0.14 -3.66 -15.66
N ILE A 44 0.41 -2.53 -16.30
CA ILE A 44 -0.47 -1.37 -16.38
C ILE A 44 -1.04 -1.31 -17.80
N HIS A 45 -2.36 -1.21 -17.88
CA HIS A 45 -3.10 -1.18 -19.14
C HIS A 45 -3.71 0.22 -19.32
N PRO A 46 -3.31 1.00 -20.34
CA PRO A 46 -3.87 2.31 -20.64
C PRO A 46 -5.38 2.20 -20.97
N ALA A 47 -6.20 3.07 -20.39
CA ALA A 47 -7.66 3.03 -20.61
C ALA A 47 -8.06 3.40 -22.04
N ILE A 48 -7.18 4.06 -22.79
CA ILE A 48 -7.39 4.39 -24.22
C ILE A 48 -7.31 3.10 -25.08
N GLU A 49 -6.45 2.15 -24.70
CA GLU A 49 -6.23 0.92 -25.45
C GLU A 49 -7.15 -0.21 -24.97
N ILE A 50 -7.32 -0.34 -23.66
CA ILE A 50 -8.05 -1.45 -23.06
C ILE A 50 -8.93 -0.94 -21.93
N LYS A 51 -10.25 -1.11 -22.05
CA LYS A 51 -11.16 -0.81 -20.94
C LYS A 51 -10.90 -1.76 -19.77
N ALA A 52 -11.01 -1.26 -18.54
CA ALA A 52 -10.79 -2.03 -17.32
C ALA A 52 -11.59 -3.36 -17.27
N GLU A 53 -12.77 -3.39 -17.91
CA GLU A 53 -13.57 -4.61 -18.03
C GLU A 53 -12.88 -5.70 -18.83
N HIS A 54 -12.16 -5.34 -19.88
CA HIS A 54 -11.41 -6.29 -20.71
C HIS A 54 -10.16 -6.80 -20.00
N VAL A 55 -9.51 -5.95 -19.19
CA VAL A 55 -8.38 -6.35 -18.35
C VAL A 55 -8.79 -7.44 -17.36
N LEU A 56 -10.00 -7.35 -16.80
CA LEU A 56 -10.52 -8.30 -15.82
C LEU A 56 -11.15 -9.56 -16.44
N ALA A 57 -11.56 -9.52 -17.72
CA ALA A 57 -12.26 -10.63 -18.37
C ALA A 57 -11.49 -11.99 -18.33
N PRO A 58 -10.14 -12.04 -18.46
CA PRO A 58 -9.40 -13.29 -18.38
C PRO A 58 -9.51 -13.98 -17.01
N LEU A 59 -9.74 -13.25 -15.92
CA LEU A 59 -9.81 -13.81 -14.56
C LEU A 59 -10.92 -14.86 -14.41
N ASN A 60 -12.07 -14.66 -15.07
CA ASN A 60 -13.18 -15.62 -15.04
C ASN A 60 -13.04 -16.73 -16.10
N ARG A 61 -12.35 -16.47 -17.18
CA ARG A 61 -12.20 -17.41 -18.31
C ARG A 61 -11.11 -18.43 -18.06
N THR A 62 -10.06 -18.05 -17.33
CA THR A 62 -8.94 -18.92 -17.03
C THR A 62 -9.26 -19.76 -15.79
N ARG A 63 -9.35 -21.07 -15.97
CA ARG A 63 -9.70 -22.02 -14.90
C ARG A 63 -8.81 -21.90 -13.68
N GLU A 64 -7.56 -21.56 -13.89
CA GLU A 64 -6.53 -21.36 -12.87
C GLU A 64 -6.86 -20.19 -11.93
N PHE A 65 -7.36 -19.08 -12.49
CA PHE A 65 -7.65 -17.85 -11.73
C PHE A 65 -9.11 -17.71 -11.29
N ALA A 66 -9.99 -18.61 -11.74
CA ALA A 66 -11.41 -18.50 -11.47
C ALA A 66 -11.79 -18.49 -9.99
N ARG A 67 -10.90 -18.95 -9.11
CA ARG A 67 -11.08 -18.95 -7.64
C ARG A 67 -10.11 -18.01 -6.93
N ALA A 68 -9.38 -17.19 -7.67
CA ALA A 68 -8.47 -16.21 -7.10
C ALA A 68 -9.26 -15.23 -6.21
N GLY A 69 -8.68 -14.89 -5.06
CA GLY A 69 -9.17 -13.77 -4.26
C GLY A 69 -8.76 -12.46 -4.91
N VAL A 70 -9.70 -11.55 -5.11
CA VAL A 70 -9.44 -10.26 -5.74
C VAL A 70 -9.51 -9.14 -4.72
N SER A 71 -8.48 -8.28 -4.72
CA SER A 71 -8.42 -7.04 -3.96
C SER A 71 -8.49 -5.86 -4.93
N GLY A 72 -9.43 -4.94 -4.73
CA GLY A 72 -9.48 -3.66 -5.44
C GLY A 72 -8.84 -2.57 -4.59
N VAL A 73 -8.20 -1.59 -5.22
CA VAL A 73 -7.53 -0.49 -4.51
C VAL A 73 -8.18 0.84 -4.86
N LEU A 74 -8.41 1.67 -3.85
CA LEU A 74 -8.86 3.04 -3.99
C LEU A 74 -7.72 3.92 -4.51
N SER A 75 -8.06 4.93 -5.32
CA SER A 75 -7.12 5.98 -5.68
C SER A 75 -6.88 6.91 -4.48
N THR A 76 -5.70 7.50 -4.37
CA THR A 76 -5.31 8.36 -3.24
C THR A 76 -6.21 9.60 -3.07
N GLN A 77 -6.92 10.02 -4.10
CA GLN A 77 -7.89 11.13 -4.06
C GLN A 77 -9.28 10.72 -3.56
N ASP A 78 -9.54 9.43 -3.44
CA ASP A 78 -10.86 8.87 -3.14
C ASP A 78 -11.08 8.62 -1.63
N TYR A 79 -10.06 8.81 -0.80
CA TYR A 79 -10.13 8.59 0.65
C TYR A 79 -9.18 9.51 1.42
N GLU A 80 -9.43 9.60 2.72
CA GLU A 80 -8.52 10.17 3.70
C GLU A 80 -8.06 9.06 4.66
N LEU A 81 -6.76 9.00 4.93
CA LEU A 81 -6.17 8.18 5.98
C LEU A 81 -5.72 9.09 7.13
N VAL A 82 -6.38 8.98 8.27
CA VAL A 82 -6.10 9.83 9.42
C VAL A 82 -5.82 9.01 10.67
N GLN A 83 -5.02 9.57 11.57
CA GLN A 83 -4.83 9.03 12.90
C GLN A 83 -5.71 9.80 13.88
N VAL A 84 -6.49 9.08 14.65
CA VAL A 84 -7.33 9.66 15.69
C VAL A 84 -7.22 8.88 17.00
N GLU A 85 -7.49 9.56 18.09
CA GLU A 85 -7.66 8.92 19.38
C GLU A 85 -8.86 7.97 19.36
N ALA A 86 -8.65 6.71 19.78
CA ALA A 86 -9.70 5.72 19.81
C ALA A 86 -10.75 6.09 20.87
N PRO A 87 -12.04 6.21 20.49
CA PRO A 87 -13.09 6.37 21.47
C PRO A 87 -13.16 5.18 22.44
N GLU A 88 -13.46 5.45 23.70
CA GLU A 88 -13.68 4.41 24.72
C GLU A 88 -15.08 3.78 24.56
N VAL A 89 -15.24 2.95 23.51
CA VAL A 89 -16.48 2.25 23.19
C VAL A 89 -16.21 0.78 22.88
N HIS A 90 -17.27 -0.03 22.85
CA HIS A 90 -17.15 -1.41 22.43
C HIS A 90 -16.64 -1.51 20.97
N PRO A 91 -15.79 -2.51 20.59
CA PRO A 91 -15.23 -2.64 19.24
C PRO A 91 -16.26 -2.55 18.12
N ASN A 92 -17.46 -3.08 18.31
CA ASN A 92 -18.54 -3.04 17.32
C ASN A 92 -19.10 -1.62 17.10
N GLU A 93 -18.92 -0.70 18.06
CA GLU A 93 -19.40 0.69 18.01
C GLU A 93 -18.33 1.66 17.52
N LEU A 94 -17.06 1.19 17.42
CA LEU A 94 -15.92 2.04 17.15
C LEU A 94 -16.07 2.82 15.82
N ARG A 95 -16.53 2.17 14.75
CA ARG A 95 -16.75 2.84 13.45
C ARG A 95 -17.81 3.94 13.53
N ALA A 96 -18.86 3.72 14.31
CA ALA A 96 -19.92 4.71 14.49
C ALA A 96 -19.43 5.89 15.34
N ALA A 97 -18.71 5.62 16.41
CA ALA A 97 -18.15 6.64 17.29
C ALA A 97 -17.11 7.52 16.60
N VAL A 98 -16.22 6.91 15.77
CA VAL A 98 -15.21 7.64 15.02
C VAL A 98 -15.81 8.58 13.97
N ARG A 99 -16.98 8.27 13.41
CA ARG A 99 -17.67 9.13 12.43
C ARG A 99 -17.85 10.58 12.92
N TRP A 100 -18.08 10.79 14.20
CA TRP A 100 -18.20 12.11 14.77
C TRP A 100 -16.89 12.90 14.77
N LYS A 101 -15.78 12.21 15.05
CA LYS A 101 -14.43 12.83 15.03
C LYS A 101 -13.99 13.25 13.63
N LEU A 102 -14.49 12.57 12.60
CA LEU A 102 -14.12 12.83 11.20
C LEU A 102 -14.81 14.06 10.59
N ARG A 103 -15.89 14.56 11.18
CA ARG A 103 -16.70 15.65 10.60
C ARG A 103 -15.88 16.89 10.23
N ASP A 104 -14.92 17.23 11.10
CA ASP A 104 -14.09 18.43 10.96
C ASP A 104 -12.70 18.14 10.38
N ILE A 105 -12.43 16.87 10.02
CA ILE A 105 -11.11 16.41 9.54
C ILE A 105 -11.14 16.15 8.03
N ILE A 106 -12.16 15.44 7.54
CA ILE A 106 -12.24 15.05 6.13
C ILE A 106 -12.88 16.16 5.26
N ASN A 107 -12.48 16.20 4.00
CA ASN A 107 -12.86 17.26 3.05
C ASN A 107 -14.15 16.95 2.25
N PHE A 108 -14.96 15.98 2.70
CA PHE A 108 -16.23 15.59 2.10
C PHE A 108 -17.25 15.20 3.17
N PRO A 109 -18.57 15.15 2.84
CA PRO A 109 -19.60 14.86 3.82
C PRO A 109 -19.43 13.50 4.50
N VAL A 110 -19.28 13.49 5.82
CA VAL A 110 -19.09 12.26 6.61
C VAL A 110 -20.26 11.28 6.48
N ALA A 111 -21.46 11.76 6.14
CA ALA A 111 -22.63 10.93 5.91
C ALA A 111 -22.48 10.01 4.68
N GLU A 112 -21.70 10.44 3.69
CA GLU A 112 -21.40 9.72 2.45
C GLU A 112 -20.14 8.87 2.56
N ALA A 113 -19.42 8.93 3.70
CA ALA A 113 -18.18 8.21 3.91
C ALA A 113 -18.45 6.73 4.23
N VAL A 114 -17.69 5.85 3.56
CA VAL A 114 -17.45 4.48 4.00
C VAL A 114 -16.23 4.51 4.91
N ILE A 115 -16.39 4.07 6.15
CA ILE A 115 -15.36 4.16 7.18
C ILE A 115 -14.90 2.77 7.59
N ASP A 116 -13.59 2.59 7.65
CA ASP A 116 -12.96 1.44 8.29
C ASP A 116 -11.85 1.90 9.26
N VAL A 117 -11.53 1.06 10.21
CA VAL A 117 -10.56 1.36 11.27
C VAL A 117 -9.60 0.20 11.45
N PHE A 118 -8.34 0.50 11.76
CA PHE A 118 -7.37 -0.51 12.15
C PHE A 118 -6.41 0.04 13.22
N ASP A 119 -5.90 -0.87 14.03
CA ASP A 119 -5.08 -0.51 15.16
C ASP A 119 -3.69 0.00 14.73
N ILE A 120 -3.23 1.03 15.45
CA ILE A 120 -1.82 1.40 15.51
C ILE A 120 -1.21 0.61 16.69
N PRO A 121 0.02 0.08 16.56
CA PRO A 121 0.70 -0.54 17.67
C PRO A 121 0.77 0.40 18.87
N ARG A 122 0.71 -0.17 20.07
CA ARG A 122 0.78 0.61 21.31
C ARG A 122 1.99 1.53 21.27
N GLN A 123 1.73 2.81 21.48
CA GLN A 123 2.75 3.82 21.69
C GLN A 123 3.48 3.55 23.03
N ALA A 124 4.65 4.18 23.21
CA ALA A 124 5.48 4.00 24.40
C ALA A 124 4.68 4.21 25.70
N ARG A 125 5.15 3.63 26.79
CA ARG A 125 4.47 3.51 28.10
C ARG A 125 3.93 4.83 28.71
N TYR A 126 4.33 5.97 28.16
CA TYR A 126 3.96 7.31 28.64
C TYR A 126 2.78 7.94 27.90
N VAL A 127 2.26 7.29 26.84
CA VAL A 127 1.11 7.77 26.09
C VAL A 127 -0.11 6.95 26.52
N GLU A 128 -0.96 7.55 27.36
CA GLU A 128 -2.19 6.90 27.84
C GLU A 128 -3.25 6.71 26.75
N THR A 129 -3.15 7.50 25.67
CA THR A 129 -4.16 7.56 24.62
C THR A 129 -3.90 6.51 23.54
N ARG A 130 -4.85 5.60 23.35
CA ARG A 130 -4.83 4.65 22.22
C ARG A 130 -5.15 5.39 20.93
N MET A 131 -4.22 5.35 19.97
CA MET A 131 -4.44 5.87 18.63
C MET A 131 -4.88 4.75 17.67
N ILE A 132 -5.66 5.10 16.67
CA ILE A 132 -6.09 4.21 15.59
C ILE A 132 -5.95 4.91 14.24
N PHE A 133 -5.73 4.14 13.19
CA PHE A 133 -5.92 4.61 11.82
C PHE A 133 -7.39 4.52 11.43
N VAL A 134 -7.86 5.56 10.78
CA VAL A 134 -9.19 5.60 10.19
C VAL A 134 -9.06 5.88 8.70
N VAL A 135 -9.65 5.02 7.90
CA VAL A 135 -9.86 5.25 6.47
C VAL A 135 -11.27 5.76 6.28
N ALA A 136 -11.40 6.95 5.73
CA ALA A 136 -12.68 7.50 5.30
C ALA A 136 -12.68 7.60 3.78
N ALA A 137 -13.42 6.75 3.11
CA ALA A 137 -13.50 6.70 1.65
C ALA A 137 -14.81 7.30 1.14
N ARG A 138 -14.76 7.98 -0.01
CA ARG A 138 -15.97 8.45 -0.70
C ARG A 138 -16.82 7.25 -1.15
N GLY A 139 -18.07 7.20 -0.71
CA GLY A 139 -18.96 6.07 -1.00
C GLY A 139 -19.13 5.81 -2.51
N GLU A 140 -19.21 6.88 -3.31
CA GLU A 140 -19.27 6.77 -4.78
C GLU A 140 -18.03 6.11 -5.40
N ALA A 141 -16.84 6.35 -4.85
CA ALA A 141 -15.61 5.73 -5.32
C ALA A 141 -15.56 4.24 -4.98
N VAL A 142 -15.97 3.88 -3.77
CA VAL A 142 -16.13 2.47 -3.36
C VAL A 142 -17.11 1.77 -4.28
N ASP A 143 -18.29 2.35 -4.51
CA ASP A 143 -19.32 1.80 -5.39
C ASP A 143 -18.85 1.67 -6.84
N ARG A 144 -18.09 2.63 -7.35
CA ARG A 144 -17.49 2.59 -8.70
C ARG A 144 -16.61 1.35 -8.87
N ILE A 145 -15.69 1.11 -7.92
CA ILE A 145 -14.77 -0.03 -7.97
C ILE A 145 -15.53 -1.35 -7.77
N VAL A 146 -16.49 -1.40 -6.85
CA VAL A 146 -17.34 -2.59 -6.65
C VAL A 146 -18.10 -2.95 -7.92
N ARG A 147 -18.73 -1.97 -8.58
CA ARG A 147 -19.46 -2.18 -9.86
C ARG A 147 -18.53 -2.62 -10.98
N LEU A 148 -17.29 -2.15 -10.98
CA LEU A 148 -16.29 -2.56 -11.95
C LEU A 148 -15.83 -4.00 -11.73
N ILE A 149 -15.45 -4.38 -10.51
CA ILE A 149 -14.77 -5.65 -10.24
C ILE A 149 -15.77 -6.80 -9.99
N LYS A 150 -16.74 -6.60 -9.08
CA LYS A 150 -17.59 -7.67 -8.56
C LYS A 150 -18.35 -8.48 -9.63
N PRO A 151 -18.89 -7.89 -10.71
CA PRO A 151 -19.58 -8.66 -11.76
C PRO A 151 -18.64 -9.53 -12.61
N ARG A 152 -17.32 -9.28 -12.54
CA ARG A 152 -16.28 -9.87 -13.42
C ARG A 152 -15.42 -10.90 -12.76
N VAL A 153 -15.58 -11.08 -11.44
CA VAL A 153 -14.81 -12.04 -10.65
C VAL A 153 -15.75 -12.89 -9.80
N ARG A 154 -15.35 -14.11 -9.49
CA ARG A 154 -16.16 -14.98 -8.61
C ARG A 154 -16.03 -14.58 -7.14
N ARG A 155 -14.92 -13.89 -6.81
CA ARG A 155 -14.59 -13.59 -5.44
C ARG A 155 -13.90 -12.23 -5.37
N PHE A 156 -14.58 -11.27 -4.80
CA PHE A 156 -14.05 -9.95 -4.45
C PHE A 156 -13.92 -9.89 -2.93
N ASP A 157 -12.70 -9.89 -2.42
CA ASP A 157 -12.42 -10.10 -1.01
C ASP A 157 -12.27 -8.79 -0.23
N VAL A 158 -11.55 -7.83 -0.79
CA VAL A 158 -11.11 -6.62 -0.06
C VAL A 158 -11.13 -5.40 -0.97
N MET A 159 -11.54 -4.27 -0.41
CA MET A 159 -11.19 -2.94 -0.88
C MET A 159 -10.02 -2.46 -0.04
N ASP A 160 -8.91 -2.11 -0.67
CA ASP A 160 -7.68 -1.74 -0.01
C ASP A 160 -7.27 -0.29 -0.32
N ILE A 161 -6.27 0.22 0.36
CA ILE A 161 -5.64 1.52 0.14
C ILE A 161 -4.15 1.34 -0.16
N PRO A 162 -3.52 2.26 -0.90
CA PRO A 162 -2.10 2.19 -1.25
C PRO A 162 -1.15 1.92 -0.09
N GLU A 163 -1.35 2.57 1.06
CA GLU A 163 -0.48 2.39 2.24
C GLU A 163 -0.49 0.95 2.74
N MET A 164 -1.64 0.29 2.71
CA MET A 164 -1.75 -1.11 3.11
C MET A 164 -1.18 -2.05 2.04
N CYS A 165 -1.21 -1.66 0.77
CA CYS A 165 -0.54 -2.39 -0.31
C CYS A 165 0.99 -2.30 -0.14
N LEU A 166 1.51 -1.10 0.14
CA LEU A 166 2.94 -0.90 0.42
C LEU A 166 3.38 -1.65 1.67
N ARG A 167 2.58 -1.65 2.75
CA ARG A 167 2.83 -2.46 3.92
C ARG A 167 2.93 -3.96 3.60
N ASN A 168 2.11 -4.47 2.66
CA ASN A 168 2.20 -5.86 2.24
C ASN A 168 3.51 -6.16 1.49
N LEU A 169 4.02 -5.22 0.69
CA LEU A 169 5.31 -5.33 0.03
C LEU A 169 6.45 -5.28 1.04
N SER A 170 6.43 -4.31 1.97
CA SER A 170 7.42 -4.19 3.04
C SER A 170 7.54 -5.49 3.84
N ALA A 171 6.43 -6.14 4.12
CA ALA A 171 6.40 -7.40 4.88
C ALA A 171 7.12 -8.59 4.20
N LEU A 172 7.51 -8.47 2.94
CA LEU A 172 8.36 -9.44 2.25
C LEU A 172 9.86 -9.12 2.39
N LEU A 173 10.20 -7.88 2.73
CA LEU A 173 11.59 -7.45 2.89
C LEU A 173 12.20 -8.06 4.15
N PRO A 174 13.43 -8.58 4.10
CA PRO A 174 14.13 -9.06 5.30
C PRO A 174 14.24 -8.01 6.40
N ALA A 175 14.44 -6.74 5.99
CA ALA A 175 14.53 -5.58 6.88
C ALA A 175 13.26 -5.36 7.71
N ASP A 176 12.07 -5.72 7.24
CA ASP A 176 10.81 -5.55 7.98
C ASP A 176 10.81 -6.28 9.33
N SER A 177 11.67 -7.27 9.50
CA SER A 177 11.84 -7.98 10.79
C SER A 177 12.33 -7.07 11.92
N GLN A 178 13.12 -6.05 11.60
CA GLN A 178 13.63 -5.02 12.52
C GLN A 178 12.93 -3.67 12.32
N GLY A 179 12.33 -3.46 11.17
CA GLY A 179 11.70 -2.25 10.72
C GLY A 179 12.34 -1.68 9.46
N VAL A 180 11.52 -1.18 8.56
CA VAL A 180 11.95 -0.61 7.27
C VAL A 180 11.15 0.64 6.92
N ALA A 181 11.83 1.59 6.30
CA ALA A 181 11.21 2.75 5.65
C ALA A 181 11.07 2.45 4.15
N LEU A 182 9.86 2.24 3.66
CA LEU A 182 9.60 2.06 2.24
C LEU A 182 9.14 3.39 1.63
N VAL A 183 9.85 3.86 0.61
CA VAL A 183 9.54 5.07 -0.16
C VAL A 183 9.09 4.66 -1.56
N ALA A 184 7.81 4.80 -1.87
CA ALA A 184 7.26 4.50 -3.18
C ALA A 184 7.05 5.78 -4.00
N LEU A 185 7.60 5.82 -5.23
CA LEU A 185 7.48 6.98 -6.10
C LEU A 185 6.19 6.92 -6.94
N GLY A 186 5.43 8.01 -6.87
CA GLY A 186 4.31 8.31 -7.75
C GLY A 186 4.64 9.44 -8.74
N ASP A 187 3.64 9.88 -9.50
CA ASP A 187 3.76 11.08 -10.34
C ASP A 187 3.44 12.30 -9.48
N GLY A 188 4.45 13.15 -9.26
CA GLY A 188 4.33 14.33 -8.42
C GLY A 188 4.30 14.08 -6.90
N PHE A 189 4.61 12.87 -6.44
CA PHE A 189 4.67 12.57 -5.00
C PHE A 189 5.54 11.35 -4.69
N ALA A 190 5.92 11.21 -3.42
CA ALA A 190 6.38 9.96 -2.84
C ALA A 190 5.46 9.56 -1.68
N GLN A 191 5.24 8.26 -1.52
CA GLN A 191 4.54 7.70 -0.37
C GLN A 191 5.54 7.00 0.52
N LEU A 192 5.75 7.51 1.72
CA LEU A 192 6.55 6.89 2.77
C LEU A 192 5.64 6.04 3.65
N VAL A 193 6.06 4.81 3.93
CA VAL A 193 5.47 3.96 4.98
C VAL A 193 6.59 3.43 5.88
N LEU A 194 6.38 3.50 7.19
CA LEU A 194 7.24 2.85 8.18
C LEU A 194 6.54 1.59 8.67
N THR A 195 7.21 0.46 8.50
CA THR A 195 6.66 -0.84 8.89
C THR A 195 7.64 -1.63 9.73
N CYS A 196 7.13 -2.52 10.55
CA CYS A 196 7.90 -3.49 11.30
C CYS A 196 7.04 -4.73 11.53
N GLN A 197 7.56 -5.91 11.17
CA GLN A 197 6.90 -7.19 11.34
C GLN A 197 5.51 -7.24 10.68
N GLY A 198 5.37 -6.64 9.48
CA GLY A 198 4.14 -6.57 8.71
C GLY A 198 3.07 -5.64 9.29
N ILE A 199 3.44 -4.74 10.19
CA ILE A 199 2.55 -3.78 10.82
C ILE A 199 2.90 -2.37 10.33
N LEU A 200 1.90 -1.58 9.96
CA LEU A 200 2.05 -0.18 9.60
C LEU A 200 2.09 0.69 10.86
N TYR A 201 3.16 1.48 11.02
CA TYR A 201 3.34 2.43 12.11
C TYR A 201 3.06 3.86 11.69
N LEU A 202 3.50 4.22 10.48
CA LEU A 202 3.34 5.55 9.94
C LEU A 202 3.17 5.48 8.42
N ALA A 203 2.34 6.35 7.88
CA ALA A 203 2.24 6.62 6.46
C ALA A 203 2.27 8.13 6.23
N ARG A 204 3.06 8.59 5.26
CA ARG A 204 3.19 10.02 4.94
C ARG A 204 3.35 10.22 3.44
N ARG A 205 2.56 11.12 2.90
CA ARG A 205 2.70 11.57 1.52
C ARG A 205 3.63 12.77 1.48
N ILE A 206 4.56 12.76 0.54
CA ILE A 206 5.54 13.81 0.29
C ILE A 206 5.27 14.34 -1.11
N GLU A 207 4.95 15.61 -1.25
CA GLU A 207 4.74 16.22 -2.56
C GLU A 207 6.11 16.42 -3.25
N LEU A 208 6.18 16.05 -4.51
CA LEU A 208 7.36 16.13 -5.36
C LEU A 208 7.04 16.92 -6.63
N PRO A 209 8.04 17.51 -7.30
CA PRO A 209 7.87 18.00 -8.66
C PRO A 209 7.40 16.86 -9.58
N SER A 210 6.41 17.14 -10.45
CA SER A 210 5.93 16.14 -11.41
C SER A 210 7.03 15.77 -12.41
N ALA A 211 7.12 14.49 -12.76
CA ALA A 211 8.05 14.00 -13.78
C ALA A 211 7.80 14.59 -15.17
N SER A 212 6.61 15.12 -15.41
CA SER A 212 6.19 15.78 -16.64
C SER A 212 6.49 17.28 -16.68
N ASP A 213 7.37 17.82 -15.81
CA ASP A 213 7.75 19.22 -15.85
C ASP A 213 8.40 19.56 -17.22
N PRO A 214 7.80 20.45 -18.04
CA PRO A 214 8.30 20.80 -19.38
C PRO A 214 9.67 21.46 -19.37
N GLU A 215 10.10 21.99 -18.24
CA GLU A 215 11.39 22.71 -18.10
C GLU A 215 12.57 21.73 -17.82
N GLY A 216 12.34 20.42 -17.75
CA GLY A 216 13.40 19.42 -17.60
C GLY A 216 14.16 19.49 -16.27
N ARG A 217 13.67 20.29 -15.32
CA ARG A 217 14.25 20.39 -13.97
C ARG A 217 13.75 19.34 -12.99
N ALA A 218 13.03 18.35 -13.50
CA ALA A 218 12.37 17.32 -12.70
C ALA A 218 13.35 16.35 -12.04
N GLY A 219 14.30 16.89 -11.29
CA GLY A 219 14.99 16.16 -10.23
C GLY A 219 14.01 15.89 -9.10
N ILE A 220 14.11 14.73 -8.46
CA ILE A 220 13.44 14.53 -7.18
C ILE A 220 14.11 15.49 -6.18
N ASP A 221 13.31 16.17 -5.37
CA ASP A 221 13.85 16.91 -4.22
C ASP A 221 14.27 15.89 -3.13
N ALA A 222 15.45 15.34 -3.28
CA ALA A 222 15.99 14.35 -2.35
C ALA A 222 16.19 14.91 -0.95
N ALA A 223 16.56 16.20 -0.84
CA ALA A 223 16.72 16.85 0.46
C ALA A 223 15.36 16.99 1.17
N GLY A 224 14.29 17.33 0.43
CA GLY A 224 12.92 17.33 0.97
C GLY A 224 12.46 15.94 1.39
N VAL A 225 12.74 14.91 0.59
CA VAL A 225 12.43 13.52 0.95
C VAL A 225 13.22 13.10 2.20
N ALA A 226 14.51 13.39 2.27
CA ALA A 226 15.37 13.06 3.42
C ALA A 226 14.87 13.74 4.70
N LEU A 227 14.46 15.02 4.63
CA LEU A 227 13.92 15.75 5.77
C LEU A 227 12.62 15.12 6.30
N GLU A 228 11.68 14.78 5.40
CA GLU A 228 10.42 14.14 5.80
C GLU A 228 10.64 12.71 6.31
N LEU A 229 11.61 12.00 5.75
CA LEU A 229 12.03 10.70 6.23
C LEU A 229 12.59 10.82 7.65
N GLN A 230 13.52 11.73 7.90
CA GLN A 230 14.10 11.95 9.23
C GLN A 230 13.03 12.31 10.27
N ARG A 231 12.13 13.26 9.95
CA ARG A 231 11.00 13.59 10.83
C ARG A 231 10.11 12.39 11.14
N SER A 232 9.95 11.49 10.18
CA SER A 232 9.14 10.30 10.34
C SER A 232 9.83 9.24 11.21
N LEU A 233 11.14 9.09 11.07
CA LEU A 233 11.95 8.23 11.91
C LEU A 233 12.02 8.75 13.35
N ASP A 234 12.25 10.04 13.54
CA ASP A 234 12.23 10.68 14.87
C ASP A 234 10.88 10.49 15.56
N TYR A 235 9.79 10.63 14.81
CA TYR A 235 8.45 10.35 15.33
C TYR A 235 8.31 8.88 15.74
N TYR A 236 8.76 7.95 14.89
CA TYR A 236 8.69 6.52 15.17
C TYR A 236 9.48 6.16 16.43
N GLU A 237 10.71 6.63 16.57
CA GLU A 237 11.59 6.35 17.71
C GLU A 237 11.04 6.94 19.02
N SER A 238 10.46 8.14 18.94
CA SER A 238 9.92 8.83 20.14
C SER A 238 8.58 8.25 20.60
N HIS A 239 7.80 7.64 19.70
CA HIS A 239 6.43 7.19 20.01
C HIS A 239 6.30 5.68 20.20
N TYR A 240 7.23 4.89 19.65
CA TYR A 240 7.13 3.44 19.70
C TYR A 240 8.36 2.85 20.41
N ASP A 241 8.12 1.89 21.31
CA ASP A 241 9.17 1.13 22.02
C ASP A 241 9.71 0.04 21.08
N ARG A 242 10.43 0.45 20.04
CA ARG A 242 10.99 -0.41 18.99
C ARG A 242 12.42 0.01 18.65
N PRO A 243 13.22 -0.92 18.11
CA PRO A 243 14.54 -0.57 17.58
C PRO A 243 14.43 0.50 16.49
N PRO A 244 15.44 1.39 16.36
CA PRO A 244 15.52 2.34 15.27
C PRO A 244 15.43 1.64 13.91
N ILE A 245 14.78 2.28 12.95
CA ILE A 245 14.77 1.84 11.56
C ILE A 245 16.05 2.35 10.90
N ASN A 246 16.86 1.44 10.36
CA ASN A 246 18.16 1.75 9.77
C ASN A 246 18.23 1.47 8.27
N GLU A 247 17.15 1.00 7.67
CA GLU A 247 17.12 0.61 6.27
C GLU A 247 15.97 1.30 5.54
N ILE A 248 16.31 1.88 4.40
CA ILE A 248 15.38 2.54 3.48
C ILE A 248 15.31 1.70 2.21
N VAL A 249 14.11 1.46 1.72
CA VAL A 249 13.89 0.79 0.42
C VAL A 249 13.08 1.71 -0.48
N ILE A 250 13.58 2.00 -1.68
CA ILE A 250 12.88 2.78 -2.69
C ILE A 250 12.15 1.81 -3.62
N ALA A 251 10.82 1.85 -3.62
CA ALA A 251 10.00 1.02 -4.49
C ALA A 251 9.49 1.84 -5.67
N SER A 252 10.03 1.58 -6.85
CA SER A 252 9.64 2.30 -8.07
C SER A 252 10.13 1.57 -9.32
N GLY A 253 9.33 1.63 -10.39
CA GLY A 253 9.80 1.34 -11.76
C GLY A 253 10.30 2.58 -12.50
N ASP A 254 10.51 3.68 -11.80
CA ASP A 254 10.99 4.94 -12.36
C ASP A 254 12.53 4.98 -12.38
N ALA A 255 13.12 5.38 -13.48
CA ALA A 255 14.58 5.53 -13.61
C ALA A 255 15.20 6.52 -12.60
N ARG A 256 14.37 7.37 -11.96
CA ARG A 256 14.80 8.28 -10.90
C ARG A 256 15.13 7.57 -9.58
N ALA A 257 14.72 6.30 -9.39
CA ALA A 257 14.91 5.59 -8.14
C ALA A 257 16.39 5.43 -7.76
N GLU A 258 17.24 5.07 -8.73
CA GLU A 258 18.67 4.92 -8.52
C GLU A 258 19.34 6.24 -8.11
N ARG A 259 18.96 7.33 -8.76
CA ARG A 259 19.47 8.64 -8.41
C ARG A 259 19.03 9.06 -7.01
N LEU A 260 17.75 8.87 -6.69
CA LEU A 260 17.23 9.16 -5.35
C LEU A 260 17.94 8.31 -4.29
N ARG A 261 18.26 7.04 -4.57
CA ARG A 261 19.05 6.19 -3.67
C ARG A 261 20.40 6.84 -3.33
N ASP A 262 21.16 7.21 -4.35
CA ASP A 262 22.50 7.77 -4.16
C ASP A 262 22.46 9.11 -3.39
N GLU A 263 21.46 9.94 -3.69
CA GLU A 263 21.24 11.21 -2.99
C GLU A 263 20.79 10.95 -1.53
N LEU A 264 19.89 10.01 -1.25
CA LEU A 264 19.44 9.69 0.11
C LEU A 264 20.57 9.07 0.96
N ILE A 265 21.43 8.23 0.39
CA ILE A 265 22.62 7.72 1.09
C ILE A 265 23.49 8.90 1.56
N THR A 266 23.68 9.89 0.71
CA THR A 266 24.50 11.08 1.01
C THR A 266 23.85 11.94 2.10
N GLU A 267 22.56 12.18 2.01
CA GLU A 267 21.83 13.07 2.93
C GLU A 267 21.60 12.43 4.31
N THR A 268 21.36 11.12 4.36
CA THR A 268 20.95 10.44 5.61
C THR A 268 22.06 9.62 6.25
N GLY A 269 23.05 9.18 5.48
CA GLY A 269 24.05 8.21 5.91
C GLY A 269 23.50 6.80 6.17
N MET A 270 22.25 6.53 5.82
CA MET A 270 21.60 5.24 6.04
C MET A 270 21.82 4.28 4.86
N SER A 271 21.55 2.99 5.09
CA SER A 271 21.44 2.02 4.00
C SER A 271 20.20 2.30 3.17
N VAL A 272 20.39 2.45 1.86
CA VAL A 272 19.28 2.68 0.91
C VAL A 272 19.38 1.68 -0.22
N GLU A 273 18.34 0.90 -0.42
CA GLU A 273 18.24 -0.09 -1.50
C GLU A 273 17.09 0.23 -2.43
N VAL A 274 17.15 -0.26 -3.67
CA VAL A 274 16.02 -0.21 -4.62
C VAL A 274 15.32 -1.56 -4.58
N PHE A 275 13.99 -1.53 -4.57
CA PHE A 275 13.15 -2.71 -4.54
C PHE A 275 13.29 -3.54 -5.81
N GLU A 276 13.81 -4.77 -5.67
CA GLU A 276 14.00 -5.72 -6.75
C GLU A 276 13.02 -6.89 -6.65
N PRO A 277 12.00 -6.99 -7.55
CA PRO A 277 11.03 -8.08 -7.49
C PRO A 277 11.66 -9.47 -7.54
N ALA A 278 12.73 -9.66 -8.30
CA ALA A 278 13.39 -10.95 -8.46
C ALA A 278 14.00 -11.50 -7.15
N GLU A 279 14.27 -10.64 -6.18
CA GLU A 279 14.77 -11.04 -4.86
C GLU A 279 13.65 -11.57 -3.96
N LEU A 280 12.44 -11.03 -4.10
CA LEU A 280 11.31 -11.29 -3.22
C LEU A 280 10.28 -12.25 -3.81
N PHE A 281 10.22 -12.32 -5.14
CA PHE A 281 9.30 -13.17 -5.88
C PHE A 281 10.03 -14.19 -6.72
N GLU A 282 9.40 -15.33 -6.92
CA GLU A 282 9.66 -16.17 -8.09
C GLU A 282 8.93 -15.54 -9.28
N VAL A 283 9.67 -14.94 -10.21
CA VAL A 283 9.08 -14.28 -11.38
C VAL A 283 8.91 -15.31 -12.49
N ALA A 284 7.69 -15.48 -12.99
CA ALA A 284 7.43 -16.42 -14.09
C ALA A 284 8.14 -15.99 -15.37
N ALA A 285 8.55 -16.97 -16.18
CA ALA A 285 9.25 -16.71 -17.44
C ALA A 285 8.47 -15.77 -18.37
N GLY A 286 9.17 -14.75 -18.89
CA GLY A 286 8.59 -13.73 -19.77
C GLY A 286 7.73 -12.68 -19.08
N VAL A 287 7.74 -12.61 -17.75
CA VAL A 287 7.08 -11.55 -16.98
C VAL A 287 8.10 -10.46 -16.67
N GLU A 288 7.84 -9.26 -17.15
CA GLU A 288 8.54 -8.02 -16.81
C GLU A 288 7.58 -7.18 -15.97
N PRO A 289 7.77 -7.09 -14.64
CA PRO A 289 6.84 -6.36 -13.77
C PRO A 289 6.88 -4.85 -14.05
N ASP A 290 5.73 -4.24 -14.30
CA ASP A 290 5.63 -2.79 -14.34
C ASP A 290 5.48 -2.25 -12.90
N LEU A 291 6.56 -1.71 -12.36
CA LEU A 291 6.65 -1.21 -10.99
C LEU A 291 6.39 0.30 -10.87
N ARG A 292 5.90 0.95 -11.93
CA ARG A 292 5.34 2.29 -11.77
C ARG A 292 4.22 2.25 -10.74
N TRP A 293 3.90 3.40 -10.15
CA TRP A 293 2.98 3.49 -9.02
C TRP A 293 1.75 2.57 -9.08
N PRO A 294 0.92 2.56 -10.15
CA PRO A 294 -0.27 1.71 -10.15
C PRO A 294 0.05 0.21 -10.14
N GLY A 295 1.12 -0.20 -10.85
CA GLY A 295 1.55 -1.59 -10.89
C GLY A 295 2.11 -2.07 -9.55
N LEU A 296 2.92 -1.25 -8.89
CA LEU A 296 3.45 -1.50 -7.56
C LEU A 296 2.30 -1.68 -6.54
N ILE A 297 1.31 -0.81 -6.58
CA ILE A 297 0.16 -0.88 -5.69
C ILE A 297 -0.71 -2.12 -5.97
N ALA A 298 -0.93 -2.45 -7.25
CA ALA A 298 -1.64 -3.69 -7.61
C ALA A 298 -0.88 -4.93 -7.13
N LEU A 299 0.46 -4.92 -7.20
CA LEU A 299 1.31 -6.00 -6.69
C LEU A 299 1.15 -6.18 -5.18
N GLY A 300 1.21 -5.07 -4.42
CA GLY A 300 0.97 -5.09 -2.97
C GLY A 300 -0.45 -5.55 -2.59
N ALA A 301 -1.45 -5.19 -3.37
CA ALA A 301 -2.83 -5.65 -3.19
C ALA A 301 -2.98 -7.17 -3.41
N ALA A 302 -2.23 -7.74 -4.38
CA ALA A 302 -2.22 -9.18 -4.63
C ALA A 302 -1.57 -9.98 -3.49
N LEU A 303 -0.81 -9.33 -2.61
CA LEU A 303 -0.22 -9.96 -1.42
C LEU A 303 -1.15 -9.93 -0.20
N ARG A 304 -2.30 -9.28 -0.29
CA ARG A 304 -3.22 -9.15 0.84
C ARG A 304 -3.62 -10.50 1.40
N ALA A 305 -3.23 -10.79 2.65
CA ALA A 305 -3.68 -11.97 3.36
C ALA A 305 -5.19 -11.87 3.65
N GLN A 306 -5.90 -12.99 3.62
CA GLN A 306 -7.28 -13.00 4.10
C GLN A 306 -7.27 -12.74 5.59
N GLY A 307 -7.83 -11.60 6.00
CA GLY A 307 -8.16 -11.35 7.39
C GLY A 307 -9.20 -12.37 7.86
N SER A 308 -9.00 -12.94 9.05
CA SER A 308 -10.14 -13.49 9.77
C SER A 308 -11.07 -12.31 10.02
N ARG A 309 -12.35 -12.44 9.64
CA ARG A 309 -13.37 -11.56 10.20
C ARG A 309 -13.28 -11.70 11.70
N SER A 310 -12.78 -10.68 12.38
CA SER A 310 -12.92 -10.52 13.81
C SER A 310 -14.31 -10.02 14.11
#